data_bcbcc6c3fb71dbee5b45ec1e51d6bd1a
#
_entry.id   bcbcc6c3fb71dbee5b45ec1e51d6bd1a
#
_cell.length_a   1.000
_cell.length_b   1.000
_cell.length_c   1.000
_cell.angle_alpha   90.00
_cell.angle_beta   90.00
_cell.angle_gamma   90.00
#
_symmetry.space_group_name_H-M   'P 1'
#
loop_
_entity.id
_entity.type
_entity.pdbx_description
1 polymer ?
#
loop_
_entity_poly.entity_id
_entity_poly.type
_entity_poly.pdbx_seq_one_letter_code
_entity_poly.pdbx_strand_id
1 'polypeptide(L)'
;NRHYYREVDAQGKAYIRVEGTNKEENSAFIYLSQHFASKGLPVPQVYWVSEEGMSYTQEDLGDLLLFDAIRHGRETGEFSVEEKDLLARTLRALAHIQIKGAEDLDWSYCFPVPAMDERAIRWDLNYFKYCFLKGTKIEFSEPLLEDEFDRLTALLLAQPADSFLYRDCQSRN
;
A
#
# COMPACT_ATOMS: atom_id res chain seq x y z
N ASN A 1 -10.64 -7.45 -9.86
CA ASN A 1 -10.42 -8.26 -8.65
C ASN A 1 -9.22 -9.18 -8.87
N ARG A 2 -8.40 -9.37 -7.85
CA ARG A 2 -7.31 -10.35 -7.84
C ARG A 2 -7.77 -11.60 -7.11
N HIS A 3 -7.30 -12.76 -7.57
CA HIS A 3 -7.49 -14.05 -6.92
C HIS A 3 -6.14 -14.56 -6.44
N TYR A 4 -6.07 -15.03 -5.20
CA TYR A 4 -4.86 -15.50 -4.54
C TYR A 4 -5.01 -16.98 -4.21
N TYR A 5 -4.02 -17.79 -4.62
CA TYR A 5 -3.98 -19.21 -4.40
C TYR A 5 -2.67 -19.57 -3.71
N ARG A 6 -2.75 -20.19 -2.51
CA ARG A 6 -1.58 -20.77 -1.86
C ARG A 6 -1.31 -22.13 -2.48
N GLU A 7 -0.13 -22.31 -3.05
CA GLU A 7 0.33 -23.52 -3.69
C GLU A 7 1.60 -24.01 -3.01
N VAL A 8 1.86 -25.33 -3.06
CA VAL A 8 3.04 -25.97 -2.47
C VAL A 8 3.73 -26.76 -3.56
N ASP A 9 5.03 -26.57 -3.72
CA ASP A 9 5.83 -27.33 -4.69
C ASP A 9 6.14 -28.75 -4.19
N ALA A 10 6.79 -29.54 -5.03
CA ALA A 10 7.16 -30.93 -4.72
C ALA A 10 8.17 -31.04 -3.55
N GLN A 11 8.84 -29.95 -3.18
CA GLN A 11 9.77 -29.85 -2.07
C GLN A 11 9.11 -29.36 -0.77
N GLY A 12 7.81 -29.06 -0.81
CA GLY A 12 7.05 -28.57 0.34
C GLY A 12 7.17 -27.05 0.58
N LYS A 13 7.75 -26.30 -0.35
CA LYS A 13 7.82 -24.82 -0.26
C LYS A 13 6.50 -24.21 -0.71
N ALA A 14 5.92 -23.36 0.14
CA ALA A 14 4.72 -22.61 -0.19
C ALA A 14 5.03 -21.31 -0.96
N TYR A 15 4.13 -20.95 -1.86
CA TYR A 15 4.13 -19.69 -2.59
C TYR A 15 2.69 -19.26 -2.91
N ILE A 16 2.52 -18.00 -3.24
CA ILE A 16 1.22 -17.45 -3.63
C ILE A 16 1.19 -17.23 -5.12
N ARG A 17 0.30 -17.92 -5.83
CA ARG A 17 -0.05 -17.62 -7.21
C ARG A 17 -1.16 -16.58 -7.23
N VAL A 18 -0.97 -15.54 -8.02
CA VAL A 18 -1.90 -14.43 -8.17
C VAL A 18 -2.41 -14.38 -9.60
N GLU A 19 -3.71 -14.28 -9.75
CA GLU A 19 -4.40 -14.02 -11.02
C GLU A 19 -5.07 -12.65 -10.92
N GLY A 20 -4.61 -11.71 -11.72
CA GLY A 20 -5.15 -10.36 -11.77
C GLY A 20 -6.06 -10.14 -12.97
N THR A 21 -6.96 -9.18 -12.86
CA THR A 21 -7.86 -8.75 -13.94
C THR A 21 -7.41 -7.46 -14.62
N ASN A 22 -6.38 -6.80 -14.08
CA ASN A 22 -5.83 -5.57 -14.60
C ASN A 22 -4.31 -5.72 -14.82
N LYS A 23 -3.89 -5.66 -16.09
CA LYS A 23 -2.49 -5.82 -16.49
C LYS A 23 -1.59 -4.71 -15.96
N GLU A 24 -2.07 -3.47 -15.97
CA GLU A 24 -1.29 -2.30 -15.52
C GLU A 24 -1.02 -2.39 -14.01
N GLU A 25 -2.04 -2.77 -13.24
CA GLU A 25 -1.91 -2.99 -11.79
C GLU A 25 -0.95 -4.15 -11.45
N ASN A 26 -0.99 -5.24 -12.23
CA ASN A 26 -0.04 -6.33 -12.07
C ASN A 26 1.39 -5.90 -12.41
N SER A 27 1.56 -5.18 -13.52
CA SER A 27 2.87 -4.67 -13.94
C SER A 27 3.46 -3.73 -12.90
N ALA A 28 2.65 -2.86 -12.30
CA ALA A 28 3.05 -2.01 -11.19
C ALA A 28 3.54 -2.81 -9.99
N PHE A 29 2.75 -3.81 -9.55
CA PHE A 29 3.15 -4.65 -8.42
C PHE A 29 4.46 -5.39 -8.68
N ILE A 30 4.58 -6.02 -9.85
CA ILE A 30 5.76 -6.80 -10.23
C ILE A 30 7.01 -5.91 -10.25
N TYR A 31 6.91 -4.76 -10.95
CA TYR A 31 8.02 -3.81 -11.03
C TYR A 31 8.44 -3.29 -9.64
N LEU A 32 7.49 -2.81 -8.84
CA LEU A 32 7.77 -2.27 -7.51
C LEU A 32 8.37 -3.33 -6.58
N SER A 33 7.85 -4.57 -6.59
CA SER A 33 8.43 -5.66 -5.81
C SER A 33 9.87 -5.94 -6.20
N GLN A 34 10.18 -6.02 -7.49
CA GLN A 34 11.54 -6.26 -7.98
C GLN A 34 12.48 -5.08 -7.67
N HIS A 35 12.02 -3.85 -7.88
CA HIS A 35 12.78 -2.65 -7.58
C HIS A 35 13.12 -2.57 -6.08
N PHE A 36 12.15 -2.73 -5.20
CA PHE A 36 12.36 -2.67 -3.76
C PHE A 36 13.22 -3.83 -3.25
N ALA A 37 13.02 -5.05 -3.78
CA ALA A 37 13.86 -6.18 -3.45
C ALA A 37 15.33 -5.95 -3.86
N SER A 38 15.59 -5.35 -5.03
CA SER A 38 16.95 -5.01 -5.49
C SER A 38 17.67 -4.04 -4.55
N LYS A 39 16.91 -3.23 -3.82
CA LYS A 39 17.43 -2.29 -2.80
C LYS A 39 17.49 -2.90 -1.39
N GLY A 40 17.17 -4.20 -1.25
CA GLY A 40 17.17 -4.91 0.04
C GLY A 40 16.04 -4.50 0.98
N LEU A 41 14.94 -3.98 0.43
CA LEU A 41 13.75 -3.63 1.19
C LEU A 41 12.87 -4.86 1.44
N PRO A 42 12.14 -4.93 2.58
CA PRO A 42 11.35 -6.09 2.96
C PRO A 42 10.03 -6.16 2.20
N VAL A 43 10.08 -6.72 1.01
CA VAL A 43 8.92 -6.96 0.13
C VAL A 43 8.90 -8.40 -0.34
N PRO A 44 7.72 -8.96 -0.71
CA PRO A 44 7.64 -10.31 -1.24
C PRO A 44 8.45 -10.46 -2.52
N GLN A 45 9.20 -11.56 -2.64
CA GLN A 45 9.91 -11.92 -3.87
C GLN A 45 8.92 -12.36 -4.94
N VAL A 46 9.06 -11.86 -6.16
CA VAL A 46 8.32 -12.37 -7.34
C VAL A 46 9.17 -13.42 -8.03
N TYR A 47 8.65 -14.64 -8.14
CA TYR A 47 9.38 -15.79 -8.68
C TYR A 47 9.13 -16.04 -10.17
N TRP A 48 7.92 -15.79 -10.63
CA TRP A 48 7.49 -16.05 -12.00
C TRP A 48 6.39 -15.09 -12.44
N VAL A 49 6.33 -14.79 -13.73
CA VAL A 49 5.30 -13.95 -14.36
C VAL A 49 4.89 -14.59 -15.67
N SER A 50 3.60 -14.65 -15.97
CA SER A 50 3.08 -15.12 -17.26
C SER A 50 3.44 -14.17 -18.40
N GLU A 51 3.51 -14.67 -19.63
CA GLU A 51 3.83 -13.86 -20.83
C GLU A 51 2.86 -12.68 -20.99
N GLU A 52 1.59 -12.89 -20.68
CA GLU A 52 0.56 -11.86 -20.78
C GLU A 52 0.61 -10.84 -19.61
N GLY A 53 1.36 -11.15 -18.54
CA GLY A 53 1.44 -10.32 -17.33
C GLY A 53 0.18 -10.37 -16.47
N MET A 54 -0.72 -11.33 -16.69
CA MET A 54 -1.99 -11.44 -15.96
C MET A 54 -1.89 -12.35 -14.74
N SER A 55 -0.86 -13.19 -14.66
CA SER A 55 -0.61 -14.08 -13.53
C SER A 55 0.86 -14.01 -13.12
N TYR A 56 1.11 -14.16 -11.81
CA TYR A 56 2.48 -14.23 -11.27
C TYR A 56 2.50 -15.06 -10.00
N THR A 57 3.69 -15.53 -9.62
CA THR A 57 3.91 -16.18 -8.33
C THR A 57 4.83 -15.34 -7.46
N GLN A 58 4.51 -15.27 -6.19
CA GLN A 58 5.27 -14.53 -5.19
C GLN A 58 5.52 -15.35 -3.93
N GLU A 59 6.43 -14.86 -3.11
CA GLU A 59 6.71 -15.39 -1.80
C GLU A 59 5.46 -15.44 -0.94
N ASP A 60 5.28 -16.56 -0.21
CA ASP A 60 4.27 -16.69 0.82
C ASP A 60 4.84 -16.16 2.14
N LEU A 61 4.33 -15.06 2.62
CA LEU A 61 4.74 -14.42 3.88
C LEU A 61 3.98 -14.99 5.10
N GLY A 62 3.14 -16.01 4.89
CA GLY A 62 2.31 -16.62 5.94
C GLY A 62 1.03 -15.82 6.22
N ASP A 63 0.40 -16.12 7.36
CA ASP A 63 -0.93 -15.61 7.70
C ASP A 63 -0.92 -14.61 8.87
N LEU A 64 0.24 -14.38 9.50
CA LEU A 64 0.33 -13.49 10.65
C LEU A 64 0.43 -12.03 10.22
N LEU A 65 -0.64 -11.30 10.42
CA LEU A 65 -0.68 -9.86 10.19
C LEU A 65 -0.12 -9.09 11.40
N LEU A 66 0.42 -7.90 11.16
CA LEU A 66 0.84 -6.99 12.24
C LEU A 66 -0.31 -6.74 13.23
N PHE A 67 -1.53 -6.62 12.72
CA PHE A 67 -2.74 -6.45 13.51
C PHE A 67 -2.92 -7.53 14.57
N ASP A 68 -2.66 -8.79 14.23
CA ASP A 68 -2.77 -9.93 15.15
C ASP A 68 -1.55 -10.05 16.08
N ALA A 69 -0.37 -9.71 15.55
CA ALA A 69 0.87 -9.75 16.31
C ALA A 69 0.91 -8.73 17.46
N ILE A 70 0.14 -7.63 17.36
CA ILE A 70 0.05 -6.60 18.40
C ILE A 70 -1.33 -6.62 19.11
N ARG A 71 -1.97 -7.78 19.15
CA ARG A 71 -3.34 -7.93 19.71
C ARG A 71 -3.43 -7.48 21.16
N HIS A 72 -2.51 -7.88 22.02
CA HIS A 72 -2.53 -7.53 23.44
C HIS A 72 -2.54 -6.01 23.62
N GLY A 73 -1.60 -5.29 23.00
CA GLY A 73 -1.54 -3.83 23.12
C GLY A 73 -2.78 -3.12 22.57
N ARG A 74 -3.37 -3.64 21.47
CA ARG A 74 -4.61 -3.07 20.90
C ARG A 74 -5.82 -3.24 21.82
N GLU A 75 -5.92 -4.37 22.51
CA GLU A 75 -7.08 -4.70 23.36
C GLU A 75 -6.98 -4.06 24.76
N THR A 76 -5.77 -3.92 25.29
CA THR A 76 -5.54 -3.42 26.66
C THR A 76 -5.13 -1.94 26.71
N GLY A 77 -4.59 -1.41 25.61
CA GLY A 77 -3.93 -0.09 25.59
C GLY A 77 -2.47 -0.13 26.07
N GLU A 78 -1.99 -1.30 26.56
CA GLU A 78 -0.63 -1.48 27.07
C GLU A 78 0.17 -2.42 26.18
N PHE A 79 1.06 -1.86 25.35
CA PHE A 79 1.89 -2.63 24.45
C PHE A 79 3.10 -3.25 25.18
N SER A 80 3.35 -4.53 24.97
CA SER A 80 4.54 -5.22 25.44
C SER A 80 5.82 -4.66 24.78
N VAL A 81 6.98 -5.07 25.28
CA VAL A 81 8.28 -4.68 24.70
C VAL A 81 8.42 -5.22 23.27
N GLU A 82 7.99 -6.46 23.04
CA GLU A 82 8.03 -7.14 21.74
C GLU A 82 7.09 -6.46 20.73
N GLU A 83 5.88 -6.10 21.15
CA GLU A 83 4.92 -5.39 20.31
C GLU A 83 5.44 -3.99 19.94
N LYS A 84 6.04 -3.26 20.89
CA LYS A 84 6.68 -1.97 20.62
C LYS A 84 7.85 -2.08 19.64
N ASP A 85 8.70 -3.11 19.79
CA ASP A 85 9.79 -3.35 18.85
C ASP A 85 9.27 -3.68 17.46
N LEU A 86 8.23 -4.51 17.34
CA LEU A 86 7.59 -4.83 16.07
C LEU A 86 7.03 -3.58 15.37
N LEU A 87 6.31 -2.73 16.09
CA LEU A 87 5.82 -1.44 15.59
C LEU A 87 6.97 -0.54 15.15
N ALA A 88 8.03 -0.43 15.95
CA ALA A 88 9.20 0.38 15.60
C ALA A 88 9.92 -0.14 14.34
N ARG A 89 10.03 -1.46 14.16
CA ARG A 89 10.59 -2.07 12.94
C ARG A 89 9.71 -1.78 11.73
N THR A 90 8.40 -1.86 11.88
CA THR A 90 7.45 -1.55 10.81
C THR A 90 7.57 -0.09 10.36
N LEU A 91 7.65 0.85 11.30
CA LEU A 91 7.83 2.28 10.97
C LEU A 91 9.17 2.56 10.28
N ARG A 92 10.26 1.90 10.73
CA ARG A 92 11.56 2.02 10.04
C ARG A 92 11.51 1.45 8.62
N ALA A 93 10.86 0.29 8.43
CA ALA A 93 10.69 -0.31 7.12
C ALA A 93 9.89 0.61 6.19
N LEU A 94 8.81 1.23 6.67
CA LEU A 94 8.03 2.22 5.91
C LEU A 94 8.91 3.41 5.50
N ALA A 95 9.67 4.00 6.41
CA ALA A 95 10.56 5.11 6.11
C ALA A 95 11.63 4.72 5.06
N HIS A 96 12.19 3.50 5.15
CA HIS A 96 13.14 2.99 4.16
C HIS A 96 12.48 2.80 2.79
N ILE A 97 11.25 2.28 2.73
CA ILE A 97 10.50 2.14 1.46
C ILE A 97 10.25 3.52 0.85
N GLN A 98 9.83 4.51 1.65
CA GLN A 98 9.55 5.85 1.17
C GLN A 98 10.78 6.58 0.63
N ILE A 99 11.92 6.46 1.28
CA ILE A 99 13.14 7.21 0.94
C ILE A 99 14.02 6.40 0.00
N LYS A 100 14.52 5.24 0.43
CA LYS A 100 15.42 4.39 -0.35
C LYS A 100 14.72 3.75 -1.54
N GLY A 101 13.43 3.44 -1.39
CA GLY A 101 12.60 2.90 -2.46
C GLY A 101 12.35 3.91 -3.59
N ALA A 102 12.42 5.21 -3.32
CA ALA A 102 12.28 6.27 -4.33
C ALA A 102 13.55 6.44 -5.21
N GLU A 103 14.72 5.99 -4.72
CA GLU A 103 15.98 6.10 -5.46
C GLU A 103 15.91 5.31 -6.78
N ASP A 104 16.15 5.96 -7.91
CA ASP A 104 16.14 5.39 -9.27
C ASP A 104 14.80 4.70 -9.63
N LEU A 105 13.71 5.04 -8.97
CA LEU A 105 12.38 4.49 -9.28
C LEU A 105 11.86 5.06 -10.60
N ASP A 106 11.42 4.18 -11.50
CA ASP A 106 10.62 4.61 -12.64
C ASP A 106 9.16 4.82 -12.22
N TRP A 107 8.82 6.06 -11.97
CA TRP A 107 7.49 6.48 -11.49
C TRP A 107 6.36 6.14 -12.47
N SER A 108 6.67 5.91 -13.75
CA SER A 108 5.66 5.54 -14.75
C SER A 108 4.98 4.20 -14.45
N TYR A 109 5.61 3.35 -13.64
CA TYR A 109 5.03 2.09 -13.16
C TYR A 109 4.11 2.26 -11.95
N CYS A 110 4.03 3.43 -11.33
CA CYS A 110 3.13 3.63 -10.20
C CYS A 110 1.67 3.65 -10.67
N PHE A 111 0.83 2.84 -10.03
CA PHE A 111 -0.59 2.69 -10.37
C PHE A 111 -1.46 3.18 -9.20
N PRO A 112 -2.60 3.84 -9.45
CA PRO A 112 -3.20 4.22 -10.75
C PRO A 112 -2.58 5.48 -11.39
N VAL A 113 -1.72 6.19 -10.68
CA VAL A 113 -1.08 7.43 -11.15
C VAL A 113 0.38 7.49 -10.69
N PRO A 114 1.26 8.13 -11.47
CA PRO A 114 2.69 8.22 -11.15
C PRO A 114 3.01 9.21 -10.03
N ALA A 115 2.09 10.09 -9.68
CA ALA A 115 2.28 11.12 -8.66
C ALA A 115 0.98 11.43 -7.93
N MET A 116 1.09 11.87 -6.68
CA MET A 116 -0.02 12.40 -5.90
C MET A 116 -0.25 13.87 -6.28
N ASP A 117 -0.78 14.07 -7.49
CA ASP A 117 -1.12 15.37 -8.07
C ASP A 117 -2.48 15.89 -7.56
N GLU A 118 -2.90 17.07 -8.02
CA GLU A 118 -4.19 17.66 -7.67
C GLU A 118 -5.35 16.72 -7.97
N ARG A 119 -5.32 16.04 -9.11
CA ARG A 119 -6.38 15.10 -9.51
C ARG A 119 -6.46 13.91 -8.56
N ALA A 120 -5.32 13.33 -8.18
CA ALA A 120 -5.26 12.20 -7.26
C ALA A 120 -5.75 12.59 -5.86
N ILE A 121 -5.35 13.76 -5.36
CA ILE A 121 -5.85 14.31 -4.09
C ILE A 121 -7.36 14.50 -4.15
N ARG A 122 -7.88 15.09 -5.23
CA ARG A 122 -9.32 15.31 -5.40
C ARG A 122 -10.11 14.01 -5.49
N TRP A 123 -9.56 12.96 -6.08
CA TRP A 123 -10.20 11.64 -6.06
C TRP A 123 -10.38 11.10 -4.65
N ASP A 124 -9.36 11.19 -3.82
CA ASP A 124 -9.42 10.71 -2.42
C ASP A 124 -10.42 11.55 -1.59
N LEU A 125 -10.43 12.86 -1.75
CA LEU A 125 -11.37 13.75 -1.08
C LEU A 125 -12.83 13.49 -1.53
N ASN A 126 -13.06 13.27 -2.81
CA ASN A 126 -14.37 12.88 -3.32
C ASN A 126 -14.77 11.48 -2.86
N TYR A 127 -13.83 10.53 -2.79
CA TYR A 127 -14.09 9.21 -2.22
C TYR A 127 -14.54 9.32 -0.76
N PHE A 128 -13.85 10.11 0.05
CA PHE A 128 -14.25 10.42 1.42
C PHE A 128 -15.67 11.03 1.47
N LYS A 129 -15.94 12.04 0.66
CA LYS A 129 -17.24 12.72 0.62
C LYS A 129 -18.38 11.76 0.29
N TYR A 130 -18.25 10.99 -0.80
CA TYR A 130 -19.34 10.16 -1.32
C TYR A 130 -19.47 8.81 -0.62
N CYS A 131 -18.36 8.16 -0.28
CA CYS A 131 -18.38 6.81 0.30
C CYS A 131 -18.48 6.81 1.83
N PHE A 132 -18.06 7.89 2.48
CA PHE A 132 -18.12 7.99 3.93
C PHE A 132 -19.07 9.09 4.39
N LEU A 133 -18.77 10.36 4.12
CA LEU A 133 -19.45 11.50 4.73
C LEU A 133 -20.96 11.50 4.44
N LYS A 134 -21.36 11.29 3.18
CA LYS A 134 -22.79 11.19 2.82
C LYS A 134 -23.49 9.99 3.44
N GLY A 135 -22.77 8.93 3.74
CA GLY A 135 -23.32 7.75 4.45
C GLY A 135 -23.60 7.97 5.94
N THR A 136 -22.92 8.93 6.56
CA THR A 136 -23.08 9.22 8.00
C THR A 136 -24.37 9.96 8.36
N LYS A 137 -25.07 10.53 7.38
CA LYS A 137 -26.24 11.40 7.55
C LYS A 137 -25.95 12.70 8.32
N ILE A 138 -24.68 13.09 8.47
CA ILE A 138 -24.29 14.39 9.03
C ILE A 138 -24.63 15.46 7.98
N GLU A 139 -25.35 16.50 8.42
CA GLU A 139 -25.62 17.66 7.57
C GLU A 139 -24.36 18.52 7.45
N PHE A 140 -24.03 18.92 6.23
CA PHE A 140 -22.91 19.81 5.94
C PHE A 140 -23.23 20.72 4.74
N SER A 141 -22.52 21.83 4.66
CA SER A 141 -22.60 22.74 3.51
C SER A 141 -21.65 22.24 2.40
N GLU A 142 -22.20 21.85 1.26
CA GLU A 142 -21.39 21.45 0.10
C GLU A 142 -20.38 22.53 -0.32
N PRO A 143 -20.75 23.83 -0.46
CA PRO A 143 -19.77 24.86 -0.81
C PRO A 143 -18.63 24.99 0.21
N LEU A 144 -18.93 24.98 1.51
CA LEU A 144 -17.89 25.09 2.54
C LEU A 144 -16.97 23.86 2.55
N LEU A 145 -17.49 22.67 2.28
CA LEU A 145 -16.68 21.46 2.18
C LEU A 145 -15.72 21.54 0.96
N GLU A 146 -16.20 22.04 -0.18
CA GLU A 146 -15.34 22.24 -1.37
C GLU A 146 -14.27 23.30 -1.10
N ASP A 147 -14.57 24.38 -0.40
CA ASP A 147 -13.57 25.38 0.02
C ASP A 147 -12.48 24.75 0.91
N GLU A 148 -12.85 23.86 1.84
CA GLU A 148 -11.88 23.13 2.67
C GLU A 148 -11.07 22.10 1.86
N PHE A 149 -11.69 21.47 0.86
CA PHE A 149 -10.97 20.59 -0.07
C PHE A 149 -9.95 21.36 -0.89
N ASP A 150 -10.26 22.57 -1.36
CA ASP A 150 -9.33 23.45 -2.07
C ASP A 150 -8.14 23.81 -1.18
N ARG A 151 -8.40 24.21 0.06
CA ARG A 151 -7.34 24.55 1.04
C ARG A 151 -6.45 23.35 1.35
N LEU A 152 -7.03 22.19 1.60
CA LEU A 152 -6.28 20.97 1.88
C LEU A 152 -5.44 20.54 0.67
N THR A 153 -6.01 20.61 -0.53
CA THR A 153 -5.30 20.31 -1.79
C THR A 153 -4.09 21.22 -1.96
N ALA A 154 -4.26 22.53 -1.77
CA ALA A 154 -3.16 23.50 -1.86
C ALA A 154 -2.07 23.21 -0.80
N LEU A 155 -2.45 22.89 0.43
CA LEU A 155 -1.53 22.56 1.50
C LEU A 155 -0.69 21.29 1.18
N LEU A 156 -1.33 20.25 0.63
CA LEU A 156 -0.65 19.02 0.26
C LEU A 156 0.30 19.24 -0.93
N LEU A 157 -0.13 19.97 -1.94
CA LEU A 157 0.70 20.28 -3.12
C LEU A 157 1.89 21.19 -2.80
N ALA A 158 1.87 21.92 -1.70
CA ALA A 158 3.00 22.71 -1.24
C ALA A 158 4.11 21.87 -0.58
N GLN A 159 3.87 20.57 -0.33
CA GLN A 159 4.88 19.70 0.27
C GLN A 159 5.81 19.12 -0.81
N PRO A 160 7.07 18.79 -0.46
CA PRO A 160 7.96 18.06 -1.37
C PRO A 160 7.33 16.73 -1.82
N ALA A 161 7.52 16.37 -3.10
CA ALA A 161 6.99 15.15 -3.71
C ALA A 161 8.15 14.30 -4.28
N ASP A 162 9.18 14.08 -3.48
CA ASP A 162 10.44 13.42 -3.83
C ASP A 162 10.62 12.05 -3.15
N SER A 163 9.56 11.55 -2.52
CA SER A 163 9.54 10.25 -1.82
C SER A 163 8.43 9.33 -2.34
N PHE A 164 8.60 8.03 -2.16
CA PHE A 164 7.56 7.06 -2.52
C PHE A 164 6.41 7.10 -1.52
N LEU A 165 5.21 7.37 -1.99
CA LEU A 165 4.00 7.34 -1.17
C LEU A 165 3.44 5.91 -1.10
N TYR A 166 3.70 5.23 0.03
CA TYR A 166 3.08 3.94 0.34
C TYR A 166 1.67 4.16 0.86
N ARG A 167 0.67 4.04 -0.01
CA ARG A 167 -0.73 4.20 0.35
C ARG A 167 -1.20 3.00 1.16
N ASP A 168 -2.23 3.19 1.99
CA ASP A 168 -2.86 2.14 2.81
C ASP A 168 -1.87 1.33 3.69
N CYS A 169 -0.86 1.99 4.24
CA CYS A 169 0.03 1.39 5.23
C CYS A 169 -0.73 1.19 6.54
N GLN A 170 -1.37 0.04 6.67
CA GLN A 170 -2.16 -0.33 7.84
C GLN A 170 -1.83 -1.75 8.30
N SER A 171 -2.08 -2.03 9.59
CA SER A 171 -1.69 -3.29 10.23
C SER A 171 -2.38 -4.55 9.70
N ARG A 172 -3.41 -4.39 8.87
CA ARG A 172 -4.18 -5.49 8.25
C ARG A 172 -3.83 -5.75 6.79
N ASN A 173 -2.90 -4.99 6.23
CA ASN A 173 -2.40 -5.19 4.88
C ASN A 173 -1.12 -6.00 4.90
#